data_700875a41ec85a9404cd1761e4644441
#
_entry.id   700875a41ec85a9404cd1761e4644441
#
_cell.length_a   1.000
_cell.length_b   1.000
_cell.length_c   1.000
_cell.angle_alpha   90.00
_cell.angle_beta   90.00
_cell.angle_gamma   90.00
#
_symmetry.space_group_name_H-M   'P 1'
#
loop_
_entity.id
_entity.type
_entity.pdbx_description
1 polymer ?
#
loop_
_entity_poly.entity_id
_entity_poly.type
_entity_poly.pdbx_seq_one_letter_code
_entity_poly.pdbx_strand_id
1 'polypeptide(L)'
;NNAINIATLCISAESIGCMTACYVKTVEYTKSREQFGQPISNFQVLQHKMVDMFIESEVCKSLLFKAMLECESNEGTKNKSVSALKAQIGLSGKLVAQDAVQFHGGMGVSDEMSIGHYLKKLIAVDALFGNSNYHLNKYSQL
;
A
#
# COMPACT_ATOMS: atom_id res chain seq x y z
N ASN A 1 22.05 -9.53 -4.14
CA ASN A 1 22.65 -8.21 -3.94
C ASN A 1 22.00 -7.55 -2.70
N ASN A 2 22.74 -7.55 -1.57
CA ASN A 2 22.23 -7.16 -0.26
C ASN A 2 21.75 -5.69 -0.24
N ALA A 3 22.47 -4.80 -0.93
CA ALA A 3 22.11 -3.36 -0.99
C ALA A 3 20.72 -3.14 -1.65
N ILE A 4 20.39 -3.88 -2.70
CA ILE A 4 19.08 -3.80 -3.35
C ILE A 4 17.98 -4.32 -2.42
N ASN A 5 18.24 -5.38 -1.66
CA ASN A 5 17.27 -5.89 -0.69
C ASN A 5 16.97 -4.85 0.40
N ILE A 6 18.01 -4.21 0.95
CA ILE A 6 17.84 -3.15 1.95
C ILE A 6 17.08 -1.97 1.36
N ALA A 7 17.44 -1.51 0.16
CA ALA A 7 16.72 -0.43 -0.53
C ALA A 7 15.24 -0.79 -0.77
N THR A 8 14.97 -2.06 -1.13
CA THR A 8 13.60 -2.56 -1.32
C THR A 8 12.81 -2.57 -0.01
N LEU A 9 13.43 -2.96 1.11
CA LEU A 9 12.81 -2.89 2.43
C LEU A 9 12.47 -1.45 2.83
N CYS A 10 13.41 -0.51 2.65
CA CYS A 10 13.19 0.90 2.98
C CYS A 10 12.03 1.51 2.18
N ILE A 11 11.99 1.29 0.87
CA ILE A 11 10.91 1.83 0.03
C ILE A 11 9.56 1.13 0.30
N SER A 12 9.58 -0.13 0.71
CA SER A 12 8.38 -0.85 1.13
C SER A 12 7.82 -0.30 2.45
N ALA A 13 8.69 0.02 3.41
CA ALA A 13 8.29 0.66 4.66
C ALA A 13 7.66 2.05 4.41
N GLU A 14 8.27 2.86 3.54
CA GLU A 14 7.71 4.15 3.10
C GLU A 14 6.33 3.97 2.46
N SER A 15 6.16 2.95 1.62
CA SER A 15 4.89 2.65 0.94
C SER A 15 3.78 2.29 1.93
N ILE A 16 4.09 1.51 2.96
CA ILE A 16 3.13 1.17 4.03
C ILE A 16 2.69 2.43 4.77
N GLY A 17 3.62 3.37 5.03
CA GLY A 17 3.28 4.68 5.59
C GLY A 17 2.31 5.46 4.70
N CYS A 18 2.53 5.47 3.38
CA CYS A 18 1.61 6.10 2.41
C CYS A 18 0.23 5.41 2.40
N MET A 19 0.18 4.07 2.42
CA MET A 19 -1.08 3.31 2.47
C MET A 19 -1.86 3.62 3.76
N THR A 20 -1.17 3.65 4.90
CA THR A 20 -1.77 4.02 6.19
C THR A 20 -2.33 5.43 6.17
N ALA A 21 -1.59 6.39 5.61
CA ALA A 21 -2.06 7.77 5.45
C ALA A 21 -3.28 7.87 4.54
N CYS A 22 -3.32 7.13 3.43
CA CYS A 22 -4.49 7.03 2.55
C CYS A 22 -5.71 6.53 3.32
N TYR A 23 -5.58 5.42 4.01
CA TYR A 23 -6.64 4.81 4.79
C TYR A 23 -7.17 5.76 5.88
N VAL A 24 -6.31 6.30 6.73
CA VAL A 24 -6.71 7.19 7.84
C VAL A 24 -7.43 8.42 7.31
N LYS A 25 -6.86 9.12 6.32
CA LYS A 25 -7.48 10.30 5.71
C LYS A 25 -8.82 9.99 5.04
N THR A 26 -8.95 8.83 4.42
CA THR A 26 -10.21 8.39 3.79
C THR A 26 -11.29 8.16 4.85
N VAL A 27 -10.97 7.50 5.96
CA VAL A 27 -11.92 7.32 7.07
C VAL A 27 -12.38 8.66 7.65
N GLU A 28 -11.45 9.60 7.87
CA GLU A 28 -11.79 10.94 8.38
C GLU A 28 -12.66 11.72 7.40
N TYR A 29 -12.31 11.71 6.12
CA TYR A 29 -13.07 12.36 5.07
C TYR A 29 -14.51 11.81 4.98
N THR A 30 -14.67 10.50 4.99
CA THR A 30 -16.01 9.87 4.86
C THR A 30 -16.92 10.15 6.04
N LYS A 31 -16.37 10.41 7.24
CA LYS A 31 -17.13 10.83 8.43
C LYS A 31 -17.64 12.27 8.34
N SER A 32 -16.91 13.12 7.66
CA SER A 32 -17.27 14.55 7.52
C SER A 32 -18.05 14.87 6.25
N ARG A 33 -17.92 14.03 5.22
CA ARG A 33 -18.60 14.24 3.94
C ARG A 33 -20.04 13.72 3.98
N GLU A 34 -20.98 14.58 3.75
CA GLU A 34 -22.41 14.24 3.70
C GLU A 34 -22.92 14.12 2.26
N GLN A 35 -23.71 13.09 2.01
CA GLN A 35 -24.50 12.87 0.79
C GLN A 35 -25.76 12.08 1.15
N PHE A 36 -26.85 12.31 0.43
CA PHE A 36 -28.14 11.65 0.69
C PHE A 36 -28.63 11.81 2.14
N GLY A 37 -28.36 12.97 2.75
CA GLY A 37 -28.81 13.33 4.09
C GLY A 37 -28.06 12.72 5.25
N GLN A 38 -26.88 12.11 5.01
CA GLN A 38 -26.06 11.49 6.05
C GLN A 38 -24.57 11.46 5.67
N PRO A 39 -23.65 11.28 6.65
CA PRO A 39 -22.25 11.02 6.36
C PRO A 39 -22.06 9.78 5.47
N ILE A 40 -21.17 9.88 4.47
CA ILE A 40 -20.99 8.77 3.53
C ILE A 40 -20.36 7.52 4.20
N SER A 41 -19.73 7.68 5.36
CA SER A 41 -19.25 6.56 6.19
C SER A 41 -20.37 5.63 6.69
N ASN A 42 -21.63 6.03 6.63
CA ASN A 42 -22.76 5.21 7.05
C ASN A 42 -23.20 4.18 5.98
N PHE A 43 -22.71 4.31 4.75
CA PHE A 43 -23.01 3.35 3.69
C PHE A 43 -22.14 2.10 3.82
N GLN A 44 -22.78 0.93 3.96
CA GLN A 44 -22.10 -0.34 4.21
C GLN A 44 -21.06 -0.70 3.14
N VAL A 45 -21.34 -0.42 1.87
CA VAL A 45 -20.39 -0.68 0.77
C VAL A 45 -19.08 0.09 0.94
N LEU A 46 -19.16 1.33 1.47
CA LEU A 46 -17.97 2.14 1.74
C LEU A 46 -17.23 1.65 2.99
N GLN A 47 -17.98 1.19 4.01
CA GLN A 47 -17.38 0.58 5.21
C GLN A 47 -16.55 -0.66 4.84
N HIS A 48 -17.10 -1.55 4.00
CA HIS A 48 -16.38 -2.74 3.53
C HIS A 48 -15.09 -2.36 2.80
N LYS A 49 -15.15 -1.39 1.89
CA LYS A 49 -13.98 -0.90 1.17
C LYS A 49 -12.91 -0.31 2.10
N MET A 50 -13.30 0.45 3.11
CA MET A 50 -12.34 0.97 4.10
C MET A 50 -11.70 -0.14 4.94
N VAL A 51 -12.45 -1.20 5.25
CA VAL A 51 -11.90 -2.40 5.91
C VAL A 51 -10.90 -3.10 5.00
N ASP A 52 -11.20 -3.27 3.71
CA ASP A 52 -10.28 -3.84 2.74
C ASP A 52 -8.96 -3.04 2.66
N MET A 53 -9.04 -1.70 2.60
CA MET A 53 -7.85 -0.83 2.63
C MET A 53 -7.00 -1.04 3.89
N PHE A 54 -7.64 -1.19 5.04
CA PHE A 54 -6.97 -1.49 6.31
C PHE A 54 -6.28 -2.86 6.28
N ILE A 55 -7.00 -3.90 5.85
CA ILE A 55 -6.46 -5.27 5.76
C ILE A 55 -5.23 -5.31 4.85
N GLU A 56 -5.30 -4.72 3.66
CA GLU A 56 -4.18 -4.66 2.72
C GLU A 56 -2.94 -3.97 3.33
N SER A 57 -3.15 -2.91 4.08
CA SER A 57 -2.07 -2.19 4.78
C SER A 57 -1.44 -3.05 5.88
N GLU A 58 -2.22 -3.77 6.68
CA GLU A 58 -1.73 -4.63 7.76
C GLU A 58 -1.06 -5.91 7.24
N VAL A 59 -1.55 -6.48 6.12
CA VAL A 59 -0.87 -7.59 5.44
C VAL A 59 0.52 -7.17 4.97
N CYS A 60 0.64 -6.02 4.33
CA CYS A 60 1.94 -5.49 3.90
C CYS A 60 2.88 -5.22 5.07
N LYS A 61 2.36 -4.70 6.18
CA LYS A 61 3.13 -4.46 7.41
C LYS A 61 3.64 -5.75 8.03
N SER A 62 2.82 -6.79 8.07
CA SER A 62 3.21 -8.12 8.56
C SER A 62 4.31 -8.74 7.70
N LEU A 63 4.20 -8.61 6.36
CA LEU A 63 5.23 -9.07 5.43
C LEU A 63 6.54 -8.28 5.57
N LEU A 64 6.48 -6.97 5.86
CA LEU A 64 7.67 -6.15 6.13
C LEU A 64 8.42 -6.68 7.36
N PHE A 65 7.73 -6.90 8.47
CA PHE A 65 8.36 -7.45 9.67
C PHE A 65 9.00 -8.82 9.42
N LYS A 66 8.30 -9.71 8.71
CA LYS A 66 8.86 -11.00 8.31
C LYS A 66 10.12 -10.83 7.47
N ALA A 67 10.10 -9.99 6.44
CA ALA A 67 11.24 -9.77 5.55
C ALA A 67 12.43 -9.15 6.29
N MET A 68 12.20 -8.25 7.25
CA MET A 68 13.25 -7.66 8.08
C MET A 68 13.93 -8.72 8.95
N LEU A 69 13.17 -9.56 9.65
CA LEU A 69 13.70 -10.63 10.50
C LEU A 69 14.50 -11.65 9.69
N GLU A 70 14.03 -12.03 8.50
CA GLU A 70 14.74 -12.98 7.63
C GLU A 70 15.98 -12.35 6.98
N CYS A 71 16.03 -11.05 6.77
CA CYS A 71 17.23 -10.35 6.30
C CYS A 71 18.35 -10.36 7.34
N GLU A 72 18.03 -10.38 8.62
CA GLU A 72 19.01 -10.44 9.71
C GLU A 72 19.48 -11.88 10.00
N SER A 73 18.57 -12.86 9.88
CA SER A 73 18.79 -14.21 10.42
C SER A 73 19.20 -15.26 9.38
N ASN A 74 18.86 -15.12 8.10
CA ASN A 74 19.04 -16.19 7.14
C ASN A 74 19.24 -15.71 5.69
N GLU A 75 20.42 -15.99 5.11
CA GLU A 75 20.72 -15.62 3.73
C GLU A 75 19.89 -16.38 2.68
N GLY A 76 19.42 -17.61 2.99
CA GLY A 76 18.68 -18.44 2.05
C GLY A 76 17.26 -17.96 1.78
N THR A 77 16.57 -17.41 2.78
CA THR A 77 15.15 -16.99 2.68
C THR A 77 14.95 -15.51 2.41
N LYS A 78 15.94 -14.66 2.71
CA LYS A 78 15.81 -13.21 2.57
C LYS A 78 15.36 -12.71 1.19
N ASN A 79 15.91 -13.27 0.12
CA ASN A 79 15.54 -12.88 -1.24
C ASN A 79 14.09 -13.22 -1.55
N LYS A 80 13.61 -14.34 -1.05
CA LYS A 80 12.23 -14.79 -1.21
C LYS A 80 11.26 -13.87 -0.46
N SER A 81 11.55 -13.56 0.80
CA SER A 81 10.70 -12.69 1.63
C SER A 81 10.67 -11.26 1.15
N VAL A 82 11.80 -10.69 0.72
CA VAL A 82 11.85 -9.36 0.11
C VAL A 82 11.05 -9.32 -1.20
N SER A 83 11.11 -10.38 -2.01
CA SER A 83 10.33 -10.47 -3.25
C SER A 83 8.83 -10.59 -2.96
N ALA A 84 8.43 -11.39 -1.97
CA ALA A 84 7.04 -11.50 -1.54
C ALA A 84 6.49 -10.14 -1.07
N LEU A 85 7.24 -9.45 -0.21
CA LEU A 85 6.89 -8.11 0.27
C LEU A 85 6.72 -7.13 -0.88
N LYS A 86 7.71 -7.02 -1.77
CA LYS A 86 7.68 -6.03 -2.86
C LYS A 86 6.56 -6.31 -3.86
N ALA A 87 6.26 -7.58 -4.14
CA ALA A 87 5.11 -7.97 -4.96
C ALA A 87 3.80 -7.51 -4.32
N GLN A 88 3.61 -7.79 -3.03
CA GLN A 88 2.40 -7.40 -2.30
C GLN A 88 2.25 -5.88 -2.22
N ILE A 89 3.34 -5.14 -1.95
CA ILE A 89 3.33 -3.66 -1.93
C ILE A 89 2.85 -3.08 -3.26
N GLY A 90 3.31 -3.62 -4.39
CA GLY A 90 2.88 -3.12 -5.71
C GLY A 90 1.39 -3.34 -5.97
N LEU A 91 0.84 -4.47 -5.52
CA LEU A 91 -0.59 -4.80 -5.67
C LEU A 91 -1.46 -4.00 -4.69
N SER A 92 -1.17 -4.12 -3.40
CA SER A 92 -1.96 -3.49 -2.32
C SER A 92 -1.86 -1.97 -2.34
N GLY A 93 -0.67 -1.42 -2.59
CA GLY A 93 -0.46 0.03 -2.63
C GLY A 93 -1.30 0.70 -3.71
N LYS A 94 -1.37 0.09 -4.89
CA LYS A 94 -2.21 0.57 -5.99
C LYS A 94 -3.70 0.51 -5.63
N LEU A 95 -4.16 -0.62 -5.07
CA LEU A 95 -5.55 -0.80 -4.66
C LEU A 95 -5.96 0.24 -3.62
N VAL A 96 -5.20 0.35 -2.53
CA VAL A 96 -5.49 1.29 -1.43
C VAL A 96 -5.51 2.73 -1.92
N ALA A 97 -4.54 3.12 -2.75
CA ALA A 97 -4.48 4.49 -3.26
C ALA A 97 -5.61 4.81 -4.24
N GLN A 98 -5.98 3.88 -5.11
CA GLN A 98 -7.09 4.04 -6.05
C GLN A 98 -8.44 4.15 -5.31
N ASP A 99 -8.69 3.29 -4.33
CA ASP A 99 -9.88 3.38 -3.49
C ASP A 99 -9.91 4.71 -2.72
N ALA A 100 -8.79 5.16 -2.14
CA ALA A 100 -8.71 6.46 -1.47
C ALA A 100 -9.09 7.62 -2.41
N VAL A 101 -8.56 7.66 -3.63
CA VAL A 101 -8.92 8.68 -4.64
C VAL A 101 -10.41 8.59 -4.98
N GLN A 102 -10.94 7.38 -5.17
CA GLN A 102 -12.35 7.16 -5.48
C GLN A 102 -13.27 7.71 -4.38
N PHE A 103 -12.92 7.49 -3.10
CA PHE A 103 -13.69 8.02 -1.95
C PHE A 103 -13.73 9.55 -1.92
N HIS A 104 -12.62 10.21 -2.28
CA HIS A 104 -12.53 11.67 -2.31
C HIS A 104 -13.15 12.28 -3.58
N GLY A 105 -13.45 11.46 -4.60
CA GLY A 105 -14.02 11.90 -5.87
C GLY A 105 -13.16 12.95 -6.57
N GLY A 106 -13.76 13.97 -7.14
CA GLY A 106 -13.02 15.02 -7.84
C GLY A 106 -11.95 15.73 -7.01
N MET A 107 -12.13 15.81 -5.69
CA MET A 107 -11.11 16.36 -4.79
C MET A 107 -9.89 15.47 -4.65
N GLY A 108 -10.03 14.15 -4.78
CA GLY A 108 -8.92 13.19 -4.68
C GLY A 108 -7.89 13.30 -5.80
N VAL A 109 -8.23 13.92 -6.92
CA VAL A 109 -7.33 14.19 -8.04
C VAL A 109 -6.82 15.63 -8.09
N SER A 110 -7.28 16.50 -7.18
CA SER A 110 -6.80 17.88 -7.08
C SER A 110 -5.42 17.93 -6.41
N ASP A 111 -4.58 18.89 -6.80
CA ASP A 111 -3.26 19.09 -6.18
C ASP A 111 -3.34 19.63 -4.73
N GLU A 112 -4.50 20.11 -4.31
CA GLU A 112 -4.76 20.59 -2.95
C GLU A 112 -4.84 19.45 -1.93
N MET A 113 -5.22 18.24 -2.38
CA MET A 113 -5.36 17.04 -1.52
C MET A 113 -4.16 16.12 -1.65
N SER A 114 -3.59 15.73 -0.50
CA SER A 114 -2.44 14.83 -0.45
C SER A 114 -2.70 13.42 -0.99
N ILE A 115 -3.96 12.99 -1.12
CA ILE A 115 -4.34 11.65 -1.61
C ILE A 115 -3.80 11.38 -3.01
N GLY A 116 -3.91 12.34 -3.94
CA GLY A 116 -3.37 12.22 -5.29
C GLY A 116 -1.84 12.06 -5.31
N HIS A 117 -1.14 12.71 -4.38
CA HIS A 117 0.31 12.56 -4.24
C HIS A 117 0.71 11.17 -3.75
N TYR A 118 -0.05 10.58 -2.80
CA TYR A 118 0.18 9.20 -2.36
C TYR A 118 -0.06 8.20 -3.50
N LEU A 119 -1.10 8.40 -4.34
CA LEU A 119 -1.32 7.56 -5.51
C LEU A 119 -0.12 7.60 -6.47
N LYS A 120 0.33 8.81 -6.85
CA LYS A 120 1.50 8.99 -7.72
C LYS A 120 2.75 8.31 -7.13
N LYS A 121 2.98 8.46 -5.82
CA LYS A 121 4.10 7.84 -5.12
C LYS A 121 4.03 6.31 -5.14
N LEU A 122 2.89 5.72 -4.80
CA LEU A 122 2.71 4.26 -4.75
C LEU A 122 2.84 3.61 -6.14
N ILE A 123 2.36 4.28 -7.19
CA ILE A 123 2.59 3.83 -8.58
C ILE A 123 4.08 3.89 -8.94
N ALA A 124 4.78 4.98 -8.59
CA ALA A 124 6.21 5.12 -8.86
C ALA A 124 7.05 4.07 -8.11
N VAL A 125 6.68 3.78 -6.86
CA VAL A 125 7.34 2.75 -6.04
C VAL A 125 7.19 1.36 -6.64
N ASP A 126 6.05 1.03 -7.26
CA ASP A 126 5.92 -0.28 -7.91
C ASP A 126 6.98 -0.46 -9.00
N ALA A 127 7.31 0.58 -9.76
CA ALA A 127 8.32 0.51 -10.81
C ALA A 127 9.78 0.41 -10.29
N LEU A 128 10.06 0.92 -9.07
CA LEU A 128 11.41 0.95 -8.51
C LEU A 128 11.85 -0.44 -8.02
N PHE A 129 13.10 -0.81 -8.31
CA PHE A 129 13.73 -2.09 -7.92
C PHE A 129 13.00 -3.35 -8.43
N GLY A 130 12.22 -3.22 -9.48
CA GLY A 130 11.37 -4.26 -10.06
C GLY A 130 9.90 -4.14 -9.61
N ASN A 131 9.00 -4.32 -10.57
CA ASN A 131 7.56 -4.24 -10.31
C ASN A 131 6.99 -5.52 -9.66
N SER A 132 5.73 -5.48 -9.28
CA SER A 132 5.01 -6.60 -8.67
C SER A 132 5.12 -7.90 -9.48
N ASN A 133 4.98 -7.86 -10.82
CA ASN A 133 5.09 -9.04 -11.67
C ASN A 133 6.52 -9.61 -11.68
N TYR A 134 7.54 -8.76 -11.74
CA TYR A 134 8.93 -9.18 -11.65
C TYR A 134 9.18 -9.94 -10.33
N HIS A 135 8.70 -9.40 -9.22
CA HIS A 135 8.91 -10.00 -7.90
C HIS A 135 8.07 -11.26 -7.68
N LEU A 136 6.87 -11.37 -8.26
CA LEU A 136 6.10 -12.63 -8.26
C LEU A 136 6.83 -13.75 -9.02
N ASN A 137 7.35 -13.45 -10.21
CA ASN A 137 8.14 -14.40 -10.98
C ASN A 137 9.41 -14.81 -10.24
N LYS A 138 10.12 -13.84 -9.65
CA LYS A 138 11.32 -14.10 -8.85
C LYS A 138 11.01 -14.97 -7.62
N TYR A 139 9.90 -14.69 -6.94
CA TYR A 139 9.45 -15.49 -5.79
C TYR A 139 9.19 -16.96 -6.15
N SER A 140 8.59 -17.21 -7.33
CA SER A 140 8.29 -18.57 -7.80
C SER A 140 9.52 -19.39 -8.18
N GLN A 141 10.66 -18.73 -8.43
CA GLN A 141 11.94 -19.37 -8.81
C GLN A 141 12.87 -19.61 -7.62
N LEU A 142 12.58 -19.04 -6.46
CA LEU A 142 13.33 -19.15 -5.21
C LEU A 142 12.68 -20.18 -4.26
#